data_f943062eac4b6e8f5a0011ec3ff2cd0c
#
_entry.id   f943062eac4b6e8f5a0011ec3ff2cd0c
#
_cell.length_a   1.000
_cell.length_b   1.000
_cell.length_c   1.000
_cell.angle_alpha   90.00
_cell.angle_beta   90.00
_cell.angle_gamma   90.00
#
_symmetry.space_group_name_H-M   'P 1'
#
loop_
_entity.id
_entity.type
_entity.pdbx_description
1 polymer ?
#
loop_
_entity_poly.entity_id
_entity_poly.type
_entity_poly.pdbx_seq_one_letter_code
_entity_poly.pdbx_strand_id
1 'polypeptide(L)'
;SNCGAANDIARDMYRVMGDDYETADEKGKQMVYLALEIAHNTDFETDPTLENITKVPLSSFDEFDSIMSNLDGSAVDMFLGDAVKNTDGIYIFDSGQLKTINELITNENLDKWKSYLFASYLFDNRNYIHESNKILEDYYQESKETIEDQAAQLTMSMLPKQISEIYAERYYTPELDKGIHELFDDIINSYDELINKAEWLSADTRKALLKKLHSINLITAPEPHEVDPKDFELIGKDLYETSLNIHKRNIADSIKKLSEEVDINKPTMLATE
;
A
#
# COMPACT_ATOMS: atom_id res chain seq x y z
N SER A 1 -10.23 -6.28 24.84
CA SER A 1 -10.70 -6.05 23.46
C SER A 1 -9.75 -5.06 22.80
N ASN A 2 -9.41 -5.25 21.54
CA ASN A 2 -8.47 -4.41 20.78
C ASN A 2 -8.89 -2.93 20.71
N CYS A 3 -10.19 -2.63 20.84
CA CYS A 3 -10.71 -1.26 20.81
C CYS A 3 -10.25 -0.42 22.04
N GLY A 4 -10.09 -1.04 23.22
CA GLY A 4 -9.57 -0.34 24.39
C GLY A 4 -8.12 0.09 24.18
N ALA A 5 -7.27 -0.80 23.66
CA ALA A 5 -5.88 -0.47 23.37
C ALA A 5 -5.75 0.64 22.31
N ALA A 6 -6.58 0.62 21.26
CA ALA A 6 -6.57 1.67 20.23
C ALA A 6 -6.96 3.04 20.82
N ASN A 7 -7.96 3.09 21.71
CA ASN A 7 -8.32 4.31 22.41
C ASN A 7 -7.18 4.81 23.31
N ASP A 8 -6.53 3.91 24.04
CA ASP A 8 -5.44 4.27 24.96
C ASP A 8 -4.25 4.83 24.18
N ILE A 9 -3.86 4.20 23.05
CA ILE A 9 -2.79 4.70 22.16
C ILE A 9 -3.14 6.08 21.62
N ALA A 10 -4.33 6.25 21.05
CA ALA A 10 -4.76 7.53 20.49
C ALA A 10 -4.79 8.63 21.56
N ARG A 11 -5.36 8.35 22.74
CA ARG A 11 -5.37 9.27 23.88
C ARG A 11 -3.95 9.71 24.24
N ASP A 12 -3.02 8.78 24.39
CA ASP A 12 -1.67 9.09 24.82
C ASP A 12 -0.90 9.89 23.75
N MET A 13 -1.13 9.63 22.46
CA MET A 13 -0.65 10.48 21.38
C MET A 13 -1.18 11.92 21.46
N TYR A 14 -2.47 12.08 21.69
CA TYR A 14 -3.05 13.43 21.89
C TYR A 14 -2.48 14.15 23.11
N ARG A 15 -2.19 13.42 24.19
CA ARG A 15 -1.53 13.98 25.38
C ARG A 15 -0.10 14.45 25.09
N VAL A 16 0.65 13.71 24.28
CA VAL A 16 1.98 14.14 23.81
C VAL A 16 1.89 15.46 23.03
N MET A 17 0.79 15.64 22.29
CA MET A 17 0.54 16.89 21.55
C MET A 17 0.05 18.06 22.41
N GLY A 18 -0.16 17.83 23.72
CA GLY A 18 -0.47 18.88 24.70
C GLY A 18 -1.92 18.91 25.18
N ASP A 19 -2.75 17.97 24.76
CA ASP A 19 -4.13 17.87 25.28
C ASP A 19 -4.13 17.39 26.75
N ASP A 20 -5.09 17.85 27.53
CA ASP A 20 -5.36 17.27 28.84
C ASP A 20 -5.95 15.86 28.70
N TYR A 21 -6.01 15.11 29.82
CA TYR A 21 -6.46 13.72 29.79
C TYR A 21 -7.89 13.56 29.27
N GLU A 22 -8.82 14.42 29.71
CA GLU A 22 -10.24 14.30 29.35
C GLU A 22 -10.46 14.60 27.86
N THR A 23 -9.83 15.65 27.35
CA THR A 23 -9.85 16.02 25.93
C THR A 23 -9.24 14.94 25.06
N ALA A 24 -8.09 14.40 25.46
CA ALA A 24 -7.39 13.35 24.73
C ALA A 24 -8.20 12.04 24.68
N ASP A 25 -8.81 11.65 25.81
CA ASP A 25 -9.64 10.45 25.91
C ASP A 25 -10.91 10.56 25.06
N GLU A 26 -11.55 11.72 25.03
CA GLU A 26 -12.70 11.97 24.16
C GLU A 26 -12.33 11.88 22.67
N LYS A 27 -11.21 12.48 22.26
CA LYS A 27 -10.70 12.38 20.88
C LYS A 27 -10.36 10.94 20.52
N GLY A 28 -9.74 10.16 21.42
CA GLY A 28 -9.47 8.75 21.22
C GLY A 28 -10.74 7.93 20.99
N LYS A 29 -11.79 8.16 21.80
CA LYS A 29 -13.11 7.53 21.65
C LYS A 29 -13.76 7.89 20.32
N GLN A 30 -13.68 9.15 19.89
CA GLN A 30 -14.20 9.60 18.59
C GLN A 30 -13.50 8.91 17.43
N MET A 31 -12.18 8.77 17.48
CA MET A 31 -11.38 8.02 16.51
C MET A 31 -11.82 6.56 16.42
N VAL A 32 -11.90 5.87 17.55
CA VAL A 32 -12.29 4.46 17.62
C VAL A 32 -13.72 4.27 17.13
N TYR A 33 -14.65 5.16 17.50
CA TYR A 33 -16.03 5.11 17.03
C TYR A 33 -16.08 5.14 15.50
N LEU A 34 -15.42 6.10 14.88
CA LEU A 34 -15.44 6.25 13.41
C LEU A 34 -14.78 5.04 12.71
N ALA A 35 -13.64 4.57 13.24
CA ALA A 35 -12.97 3.38 12.73
C ALA A 35 -13.85 2.13 12.78
N LEU A 36 -14.62 1.95 13.86
CA LEU A 36 -15.55 0.83 14.00
C LEU A 36 -16.73 0.92 13.05
N GLU A 37 -17.32 2.09 12.86
CA GLU A 37 -18.41 2.28 11.91
C GLU A 37 -17.98 1.95 10.48
N ILE A 38 -16.77 2.35 10.08
CA ILE A 38 -16.19 1.99 8.78
C ILE A 38 -15.95 0.49 8.71
N ALA A 39 -15.30 -0.10 9.72
CA ALA A 39 -14.92 -1.51 9.75
C ALA A 39 -16.12 -2.46 9.71
N HIS A 40 -17.23 -2.12 10.36
CA HIS A 40 -18.45 -2.94 10.35
C HIS A 40 -19.04 -3.18 8.96
N ASN A 41 -18.78 -2.28 8.02
CA ASN A 41 -19.28 -2.35 6.66
C ASN A 41 -18.18 -2.63 5.63
N THR A 42 -16.98 -2.99 6.10
CA THR A 42 -15.87 -3.41 5.25
C THR A 42 -15.90 -4.92 5.09
N ASP A 43 -15.85 -5.39 3.86
CA ASP A 43 -15.73 -6.83 3.56
C ASP A 43 -14.26 -7.27 3.66
N PHE A 44 -13.91 -7.88 4.79
CA PHE A 44 -12.56 -8.43 5.04
C PHE A 44 -12.39 -9.87 4.56
N GLU A 45 -13.48 -10.55 4.16
CA GLU A 45 -13.47 -11.98 3.83
C GLU A 45 -13.35 -12.24 2.33
N THR A 46 -13.77 -11.30 1.51
CA THR A 46 -13.71 -11.44 0.06
C THR A 46 -12.35 -11.00 -0.47
N ASP A 47 -11.58 -11.95 -1.00
CA ASP A 47 -10.35 -11.61 -1.73
C ASP A 47 -10.69 -10.69 -2.92
N PRO A 48 -9.95 -9.57 -3.09
CA PRO A 48 -10.16 -8.67 -4.21
C PRO A 48 -9.70 -9.32 -5.51
N THR A 49 -10.62 -10.05 -6.15
CA THR A 49 -10.42 -10.59 -7.49
C THR A 49 -11.03 -9.66 -8.53
N LEU A 50 -10.57 -9.74 -9.78
CA LEU A 50 -11.15 -8.95 -10.88
C LEU A 50 -12.66 -9.17 -11.07
N GLU A 51 -13.20 -10.30 -10.58
CA GLU A 51 -14.63 -10.61 -10.62
C GLU A 51 -15.44 -9.84 -9.55
N ASN A 52 -14.79 -9.46 -8.44
CA ASN A 52 -15.41 -8.78 -7.30
C ASN A 52 -15.19 -7.27 -7.29
N ILE A 53 -14.36 -6.77 -8.21
CA ILE A 53 -14.06 -5.35 -8.33
C ILE A 53 -15.10 -4.67 -9.21
N THR A 54 -15.70 -3.59 -8.70
CA THR A 54 -16.57 -2.74 -9.50
C THR A 54 -15.76 -1.70 -10.24
N LYS A 55 -15.82 -1.72 -11.59
CA LYS A 55 -15.23 -0.67 -12.42
C LYS A 55 -16.26 0.44 -12.63
N VAL A 56 -15.93 1.64 -12.18
CA VAL A 56 -16.73 2.86 -12.43
C VAL A 56 -16.08 3.63 -13.59
N PRO A 57 -16.73 3.79 -14.75
CA PRO A 57 -16.18 4.56 -15.86
C PRO A 57 -15.99 6.02 -15.47
N LEU A 58 -14.84 6.60 -15.76
CA LEU A 58 -14.57 8.03 -15.50
C LEU A 58 -15.38 8.97 -16.41
N SER A 59 -15.96 8.46 -17.51
CA SER A 59 -16.89 9.22 -18.37
C SER A 59 -18.24 9.49 -17.68
N SER A 60 -18.51 8.86 -16.54
CA SER A 60 -19.70 9.07 -15.73
C SER A 60 -19.29 9.27 -14.27
N PHE A 61 -18.67 10.43 -13.96
CA PHE A 61 -18.50 10.87 -12.56
C PHE A 61 -19.85 10.89 -11.81
N ASP A 62 -20.97 10.99 -12.53
CA ASP A 62 -22.31 10.83 -11.98
C ASP A 62 -22.47 9.50 -11.20
N GLU A 63 -21.80 8.44 -11.62
CA GLU A 63 -21.88 7.14 -10.94
C GLU A 63 -21.00 7.12 -9.68
N PHE A 64 -19.80 7.73 -9.72
CA PHE A 64 -18.96 7.96 -8.54
C PHE A 64 -19.66 8.95 -7.58
N ASP A 65 -20.20 10.05 -8.08
CA ASP A 65 -20.96 11.02 -7.30
C ASP A 65 -22.23 10.41 -6.67
N SER A 66 -22.80 9.36 -7.29
CA SER A 66 -23.91 8.61 -6.68
C SER A 66 -23.44 7.76 -5.49
N ILE A 67 -22.19 7.29 -5.50
CA ILE A 67 -21.58 6.52 -4.39
C ILE A 67 -21.04 7.48 -3.34
N MET A 68 -20.43 8.59 -3.75
CA MET A 68 -19.71 9.55 -2.90
C MET A 68 -20.34 10.96 -2.96
N SER A 69 -21.65 11.04 -2.81
CA SER A 69 -22.43 12.29 -2.94
C SER A 69 -22.06 13.38 -1.92
N ASN A 70 -21.44 13.03 -0.81
CA ASN A 70 -20.96 13.95 0.22
C ASN A 70 -19.49 14.37 0.03
N LEU A 71 -18.78 13.72 -0.91
CA LEU A 71 -17.48 14.15 -1.40
C LEU A 71 -17.65 14.67 -2.82
N ASP A 72 -17.23 15.90 -3.04
CA ASP A 72 -17.21 16.49 -4.37
C ASP A 72 -16.20 15.71 -5.24
N GLY A 73 -16.60 15.28 -6.44
CA GLY A 73 -15.76 14.59 -7.42
C GLY A 73 -14.49 15.38 -7.77
N SER A 74 -14.46 16.69 -7.52
CA SER A 74 -13.26 17.53 -7.61
C SER A 74 -12.10 17.03 -6.74
N ALA A 75 -12.36 16.25 -5.68
CA ALA A 75 -11.30 15.65 -4.85
C ALA A 75 -10.48 14.62 -5.63
N VAL A 76 -11.11 13.83 -6.50
CA VAL A 76 -10.43 12.87 -7.39
C VAL A 76 -9.62 13.62 -8.45
N ASP A 77 -10.21 14.65 -9.06
CA ASP A 77 -9.53 15.51 -10.02
C ASP A 77 -8.32 16.22 -9.40
N MET A 78 -8.43 16.71 -8.18
CA MET A 78 -7.34 17.37 -7.46
C MET A 78 -6.20 16.38 -7.15
N PHE A 79 -6.50 15.13 -6.85
CA PHE A 79 -5.51 14.10 -6.53
C PHE A 79 -4.82 13.56 -7.79
N LEU A 80 -5.59 13.20 -8.82
CA LEU A 80 -5.09 12.57 -10.05
C LEU A 80 -4.67 13.57 -11.11
N GLY A 81 -5.19 14.82 -11.07
CA GLY A 81 -4.88 15.84 -12.05
C GLY A 81 -5.18 15.41 -13.49
N ASP A 82 -4.25 15.68 -14.41
CA ASP A 82 -4.44 15.33 -15.83
C ASP A 82 -4.41 13.81 -16.11
N ALA A 83 -3.95 12.98 -15.16
CA ALA A 83 -3.94 11.53 -15.31
C ALA A 83 -5.34 10.94 -15.43
N VAL A 84 -6.35 11.59 -14.83
CA VAL A 84 -7.77 11.23 -14.97
C VAL A 84 -8.19 11.14 -16.44
N LYS A 85 -7.66 12.02 -17.30
CA LYS A 85 -8.01 12.07 -18.73
C LYS A 85 -7.52 10.86 -19.52
N ASN A 86 -6.56 10.12 -18.98
CA ASN A 86 -5.93 8.97 -19.62
C ASN A 86 -6.38 7.63 -19.06
N THR A 87 -7.27 7.64 -18.07
CA THR A 87 -7.83 6.44 -17.44
C THR A 87 -9.26 6.21 -17.93
N ASP A 88 -9.63 4.95 -18.10
CA ASP A 88 -10.96 4.56 -18.57
C ASP A 88 -11.93 4.24 -17.42
N GLY A 89 -11.47 4.32 -16.18
CA GLY A 89 -12.30 4.10 -15.00
C GLY A 89 -11.50 3.94 -13.70
N ILE A 90 -12.23 3.93 -12.60
CA ILE A 90 -11.74 3.67 -11.26
C ILE A 90 -12.22 2.28 -10.83
N TYR A 91 -11.34 1.50 -10.22
CA TYR A 91 -11.67 0.20 -9.67
C TYR A 91 -11.96 0.32 -8.18
N ILE A 92 -13.16 -0.06 -7.77
CA ILE A 92 -13.62 -0.02 -6.38
C ILE A 92 -13.63 -1.46 -5.84
N PHE A 93 -12.84 -1.71 -4.81
CA PHE A 93 -12.72 -3.03 -4.16
C PHE A 93 -13.88 -3.30 -3.21
N ASP A 94 -14.30 -2.29 -2.44
CA ASP A 94 -15.38 -2.40 -1.48
C ASP A 94 -16.32 -1.19 -1.58
N SER A 95 -17.42 -1.39 -2.29
CA SER A 95 -18.45 -0.37 -2.44
C SER A 95 -19.25 -0.12 -1.15
N GLY A 96 -19.33 -1.13 -0.26
CA GLY A 96 -19.97 -1.02 1.04
C GLY A 96 -19.20 -0.07 1.96
N GLN A 97 -17.87 -0.25 2.04
CA GLN A 97 -17.00 0.65 2.79
C GLN A 97 -17.10 2.09 2.30
N LEU A 98 -17.02 2.31 0.98
CA LEU A 98 -17.11 3.65 0.41
C LEU A 98 -18.44 4.33 0.70
N LYS A 99 -19.54 3.58 0.58
CA LYS A 99 -20.88 4.08 0.92
C LYS A 99 -20.96 4.50 2.38
N THR A 100 -20.44 3.68 3.30
CA THR A 100 -20.39 4.00 4.73
C THR A 100 -19.56 5.25 4.99
N ILE A 101 -18.38 5.35 4.37
CA ILE A 101 -17.54 6.55 4.47
C ILE A 101 -18.33 7.79 4.02
N ASN A 102 -19.01 7.72 2.87
CA ASN A 102 -19.83 8.82 2.36
C ASN A 102 -20.95 9.21 3.33
N GLU A 103 -21.67 8.24 3.89
CA GLU A 103 -22.75 8.49 4.88
C GLU A 103 -22.22 9.13 6.17
N LEU A 104 -20.98 8.84 6.54
CA LEU A 104 -20.32 9.41 7.72
C LEU A 104 -19.75 10.82 7.49
N ILE A 105 -19.58 11.27 6.25
CA ILE A 105 -19.10 12.62 5.91
C ILE A 105 -20.25 13.62 6.08
N THR A 106 -20.43 14.05 7.33
CA THR A 106 -21.46 15.03 7.72
C THR A 106 -20.88 16.07 8.67
N ASN A 107 -21.53 17.22 8.79
CA ASN A 107 -21.13 18.25 9.75
C ASN A 107 -21.18 17.74 11.20
N GLU A 108 -22.10 16.82 11.51
CA GLU A 108 -22.23 16.22 12.86
C GLU A 108 -21.00 15.35 13.21
N ASN A 109 -20.41 14.69 12.22
CA ASN A 109 -19.23 13.83 12.41
C ASN A 109 -17.91 14.56 12.18
N LEU A 110 -17.90 15.86 11.90
CA LEU A 110 -16.70 16.62 11.55
C LEU A 110 -15.59 16.49 12.61
N ASP A 111 -15.93 16.58 13.89
CA ASP A 111 -14.94 16.48 14.95
C ASP A 111 -14.42 15.05 15.13
N LYS A 112 -15.25 14.03 14.89
CA LYS A 112 -14.80 12.63 14.84
C LYS A 112 -13.84 12.40 13.66
N TRP A 113 -14.13 12.97 12.49
CA TRP A 113 -13.22 12.92 11.33
C TRP A 113 -11.89 13.60 11.61
N LYS A 114 -11.90 14.78 12.25
CA LYS A 114 -10.65 15.46 12.66
C LYS A 114 -9.85 14.58 13.61
N SER A 115 -10.51 13.99 14.61
CA SER A 115 -9.84 13.08 15.54
C SER A 115 -9.28 11.86 14.83
N TYR A 116 -10.05 11.20 13.96
CA TYR A 116 -9.60 10.04 13.21
C TYR A 116 -8.38 10.36 12.31
N LEU A 117 -8.49 11.39 11.48
CA LEU A 117 -7.43 11.76 10.53
C LEU A 117 -6.16 12.22 11.24
N PHE A 118 -6.29 12.94 12.33
CA PHE A 118 -5.12 13.42 13.09
C PHE A 118 -4.43 12.29 13.84
N ALA A 119 -5.18 11.38 14.48
CA ALA A 119 -4.62 10.21 15.12
C ALA A 119 -3.93 9.28 14.11
N SER A 120 -4.54 9.04 12.93
CA SER A 120 -3.92 8.30 11.83
C SER A 120 -2.62 8.96 11.36
N TYR A 121 -2.64 10.28 11.16
CA TYR A 121 -1.44 11.03 10.79
C TYR A 121 -0.32 10.91 11.83
N LEU A 122 -0.62 11.02 13.11
CA LEU A 122 0.37 10.83 14.17
C LEU A 122 0.93 9.41 14.19
N PHE A 123 0.05 8.41 14.01
CA PHE A 123 0.46 7.01 13.96
C PHE A 123 1.38 6.73 12.76
N ASP A 124 1.04 7.22 11.59
CA ASP A 124 1.85 7.03 10.37
C ASP A 124 3.21 7.73 10.47
N ASN A 125 3.26 8.86 11.21
CA ASN A 125 4.48 9.64 11.41
C ASN A 125 5.19 9.36 12.75
N ARG A 126 4.81 8.29 13.46
CA ARG A 126 5.34 7.96 14.80
C ARG A 126 6.87 7.85 14.86
N ASN A 127 7.49 7.38 13.78
CA ASN A 127 8.96 7.23 13.70
C ASN A 127 9.71 8.56 13.68
N TYR A 128 9.00 9.68 13.44
CA TYR A 128 9.55 11.04 13.44
C TYR A 128 9.23 11.82 14.73
N ILE A 129 8.43 11.22 15.62
CA ILE A 129 8.00 11.82 16.89
C ILE A 129 8.47 10.90 18.02
N HIS A 130 9.57 11.28 18.67
CA HIS A 130 10.24 10.45 19.68
C HIS A 130 9.30 9.98 20.79
N GLU A 131 8.45 10.87 21.31
CA GLU A 131 7.49 10.57 22.36
C GLU A 131 6.42 9.56 21.95
N SER A 132 5.95 9.64 20.68
CA SER A 132 4.97 8.68 20.15
C SER A 132 5.58 7.29 19.98
N ASN A 133 6.83 7.20 19.58
CA ASN A 133 7.52 5.93 19.45
C ASN A 133 7.63 5.22 20.81
N LYS A 134 7.99 5.96 21.83
CA LYS A 134 8.07 5.43 23.19
C LYS A 134 6.72 4.90 23.70
N ILE A 135 5.61 5.59 23.41
CA ILE A 135 4.26 5.14 23.76
C ILE A 135 3.96 3.79 23.11
N LEU A 136 4.32 3.63 21.83
CA LEU A 136 4.08 2.38 21.09
C LEU A 136 4.95 1.24 21.60
N GLU A 137 6.22 1.50 21.92
CA GLU A 137 7.13 0.52 22.54
C GLU A 137 6.55 -0.01 23.87
N ASP A 138 5.99 0.85 24.69
CA ASP A 138 5.36 0.48 25.97
C ASP A 138 4.12 -0.41 25.77
N TYR A 139 3.33 -0.20 24.71
CA TYR A 139 2.13 -1.00 24.43
C TYR A 139 2.43 -2.36 23.77
N TYR A 140 3.37 -2.40 22.82
CA TYR A 140 3.61 -3.60 22.02
C TYR A 140 4.75 -4.47 22.54
N GLN A 141 5.50 -4.03 23.56
CA GLN A 141 6.71 -4.71 24.09
C GLN A 141 7.67 -5.09 22.93
N GLU A 142 7.77 -4.23 21.94
CA GLU A 142 8.60 -4.48 20.78
C GLU A 142 10.06 -4.72 21.19
N SER A 143 10.73 -5.60 20.46
CA SER A 143 12.15 -5.92 20.68
C SER A 143 12.95 -4.62 20.68
N LYS A 144 13.87 -4.49 21.63
CA LYS A 144 14.79 -3.35 21.71
C LYS A 144 15.78 -3.41 20.54
N GLU A 145 15.32 -2.99 19.38
CA GLU A 145 16.19 -2.83 18.23
C GLU A 145 17.18 -1.71 18.49
N THR A 146 18.39 -1.87 17.97
CA THR A 146 19.38 -0.80 18.03
C THR A 146 18.99 0.36 17.12
N ILE A 147 19.51 1.55 17.37
CA ILE A 147 19.29 2.71 16.50
C ILE A 147 19.76 2.41 15.07
N GLU A 148 20.83 1.63 14.93
CA GLU A 148 21.38 1.18 13.66
C GLU A 148 20.39 0.26 12.92
N ASP A 149 19.73 -0.68 13.61
CA ASP A 149 18.74 -1.57 13.01
C ASP A 149 17.50 -0.77 12.56
N GLN A 150 17.02 0.14 13.41
CA GLN A 150 15.90 1.04 13.06
C GLN A 150 16.22 1.93 11.85
N ALA A 151 17.43 2.50 11.81
CA ALA A 151 17.90 3.30 10.70
C ALA A 151 18.00 2.49 9.39
N ALA A 152 18.51 1.25 9.48
CA ALA A 152 18.57 0.35 8.33
C ALA A 152 17.18 0.01 7.79
N GLN A 153 16.24 -0.39 8.66
CA GLN A 153 14.87 -0.70 8.26
C GLN A 153 14.15 0.51 7.64
N LEU A 154 14.30 1.68 8.27
CA LEU A 154 13.72 2.91 7.74
C LEU A 154 14.30 3.25 6.36
N THR A 155 15.62 3.12 6.18
CA THR A 155 16.26 3.33 4.88
C THR A 155 15.74 2.36 3.83
N MET A 156 15.61 1.08 4.16
CA MET A 156 15.06 0.06 3.26
C MET A 156 13.61 0.38 2.87
N SER A 157 12.79 0.84 3.81
CA SER A 157 11.39 1.20 3.53
C SER A 157 11.25 2.48 2.69
N MET A 158 12.15 3.44 2.87
CA MET A 158 12.11 4.72 2.15
C MET A 158 12.70 4.64 0.75
N LEU A 159 13.74 3.83 0.55
CA LEU A 159 14.52 3.72 -0.68
C LEU A 159 14.63 2.26 -1.17
N PRO A 160 13.52 1.52 -1.26
CA PRO A 160 13.56 0.08 -1.54
C PRO A 160 14.20 -0.23 -2.90
N LYS A 161 14.00 0.59 -3.92
CA LYS A 161 14.61 0.38 -5.24
C LYS A 161 16.13 0.50 -5.19
N GLN A 162 16.64 1.60 -4.63
CA GLN A 162 18.08 1.86 -4.54
C GLN A 162 18.79 0.77 -3.72
N ILE A 163 18.16 0.32 -2.63
CA ILE A 163 18.69 -0.78 -1.83
C ILE A 163 18.68 -2.10 -2.62
N SER A 164 17.59 -2.39 -3.35
CA SER A 164 17.50 -3.58 -4.22
C SER A 164 18.57 -3.61 -5.29
N GLU A 165 18.90 -2.46 -5.88
CA GLU A 165 19.95 -2.35 -6.88
C GLU A 165 21.33 -2.60 -6.30
N ILE A 166 21.64 -1.97 -5.16
CA ILE A 166 22.90 -2.23 -4.43
C ILE A 166 23.01 -3.70 -4.05
N TYR A 167 21.92 -4.32 -3.64
CA TYR A 167 21.87 -5.75 -3.32
C TYR A 167 22.12 -6.60 -4.57
N ALA A 168 21.43 -6.32 -5.65
CA ALA A 168 21.59 -7.03 -6.91
C ALA A 168 23.01 -6.90 -7.47
N GLU A 169 23.60 -5.70 -7.46
CA GLU A 169 24.98 -5.48 -7.90
C GLU A 169 25.98 -6.34 -7.12
N ARG A 170 25.75 -6.58 -5.83
CA ARG A 170 26.66 -7.33 -4.97
C ARG A 170 26.47 -8.83 -5.03
N TYR A 171 25.25 -9.30 -5.16
CA TYR A 171 24.89 -10.69 -4.92
C TYR A 171 24.26 -11.38 -6.14
N TYR A 172 23.76 -10.65 -7.11
CA TYR A 172 23.13 -11.21 -8.29
C TYR A 172 24.16 -11.38 -9.40
N THR A 173 24.72 -12.60 -9.50
CA THR A 173 25.73 -12.92 -10.50
C THR A 173 25.13 -13.58 -11.74
N PRO A 174 25.80 -13.53 -12.92
CA PRO A 174 25.35 -14.24 -14.11
C PRO A 174 25.17 -15.75 -13.89
N GLU A 175 25.97 -16.36 -13.03
CA GLU A 175 25.87 -17.77 -12.69
C GLU A 175 24.60 -18.05 -11.86
N LEU A 176 24.27 -17.15 -10.92
CA LEU A 176 23.03 -17.23 -10.14
C LEU A 176 21.81 -17.07 -11.05
N ASP A 177 21.81 -16.06 -11.94
CA ASP A 177 20.74 -15.84 -12.90
C ASP A 177 20.50 -17.07 -13.76
N LYS A 178 21.56 -17.65 -14.33
CA LYS A 178 21.47 -18.88 -15.11
C LYS A 178 20.89 -20.03 -14.30
N GLY A 179 21.33 -20.20 -13.04
CA GLY A 179 20.82 -21.27 -12.18
C GLY A 179 19.34 -21.10 -11.83
N ILE A 180 18.87 -19.87 -11.66
CA ILE A 180 17.46 -19.56 -11.44
C ILE A 180 16.62 -19.91 -12.68
N HIS A 181 17.09 -19.56 -13.87
CA HIS A 181 16.41 -19.89 -15.12
C HIS A 181 16.35 -21.42 -15.34
N GLU A 182 17.46 -22.12 -15.14
CA GLU A 182 17.47 -23.60 -15.23
C GLU A 182 16.49 -24.24 -14.23
N LEU A 183 16.46 -23.78 -13.00
CA LEU A 183 15.51 -24.25 -11.99
C LEU A 183 14.05 -23.96 -12.39
N PHE A 184 13.78 -22.78 -12.91
CA PHE A 184 12.45 -22.42 -13.39
C PHE A 184 11.99 -23.33 -14.54
N ASP A 185 12.87 -23.57 -15.51
CA ASP A 185 12.57 -24.48 -16.63
C ASP A 185 12.31 -25.90 -16.14
N ASP A 186 13.07 -26.41 -15.18
CA ASP A 186 12.87 -27.73 -14.58
C ASP A 186 11.51 -27.82 -13.86
N ILE A 187 11.12 -26.77 -13.16
CA ILE A 187 9.81 -26.68 -12.48
C ILE A 187 8.67 -26.70 -13.52
N ILE A 188 8.75 -25.85 -14.54
CA ILE A 188 7.74 -25.79 -15.62
C ILE A 188 7.61 -27.15 -16.31
N ASN A 189 8.72 -27.79 -16.68
CA ASN A 189 8.74 -29.12 -17.33
C ASN A 189 8.13 -30.18 -16.39
N SER A 190 8.44 -30.15 -15.10
CA SER A 190 7.88 -31.08 -14.12
C SER A 190 6.35 -30.95 -14.00
N TYR A 191 5.84 -29.71 -13.95
CA TYR A 191 4.39 -29.47 -13.95
C TYR A 191 3.72 -29.85 -15.27
N ASP A 192 4.36 -29.59 -16.41
CA ASP A 192 3.86 -30.03 -17.72
C ASP A 192 3.66 -31.55 -17.75
N GLU A 193 4.67 -32.32 -17.29
CA GLU A 193 4.55 -33.76 -17.19
C GLU A 193 3.45 -34.21 -16.24
N LEU A 194 3.33 -33.60 -15.06
CA LEU A 194 2.30 -33.92 -14.09
C LEU A 194 0.88 -33.70 -14.64
N ILE A 195 0.66 -32.56 -15.29
CA ILE A 195 -0.62 -32.20 -15.90
C ILE A 195 -0.95 -33.17 -17.02
N ASN A 196 0.01 -33.54 -17.88
CA ASN A 196 -0.19 -34.46 -18.98
C ASN A 196 -0.48 -35.88 -18.50
N LYS A 197 0.12 -36.32 -17.40
CA LYS A 197 -0.09 -37.67 -16.80
C LYS A 197 -1.35 -37.78 -15.93
N ALA A 198 -1.97 -36.65 -15.57
CA ALA A 198 -3.13 -36.63 -14.68
C ALA A 198 -4.39 -37.20 -15.40
N GLU A 199 -4.72 -38.45 -15.15
CA GLU A 199 -5.85 -39.14 -15.78
C GLU A 199 -7.22 -38.57 -15.38
N TRP A 200 -7.32 -37.97 -14.21
CA TRP A 200 -8.55 -37.38 -13.67
C TRP A 200 -8.93 -36.04 -14.31
N LEU A 201 -8.02 -35.42 -15.07
CA LEU A 201 -8.28 -34.14 -15.76
C LEU A 201 -9.04 -34.37 -17.07
N SER A 202 -10.12 -33.60 -17.30
CA SER A 202 -10.73 -33.52 -18.62
C SER A 202 -9.76 -32.92 -19.65
N ALA A 203 -9.99 -33.18 -20.93
CA ALA A 203 -9.16 -32.64 -22.01
C ALA A 203 -9.14 -31.10 -22.02
N ASP A 204 -10.29 -30.48 -21.77
CA ASP A 204 -10.41 -29.01 -21.75
C ASP A 204 -9.71 -28.40 -20.52
N THR A 205 -9.86 -29.02 -19.35
CA THR A 205 -9.16 -28.58 -18.12
C THR A 205 -7.65 -28.70 -18.28
N ARG A 206 -7.17 -29.84 -18.85
CA ARG A 206 -5.74 -30.02 -19.12
C ARG A 206 -5.19 -28.94 -20.04
N LYS A 207 -5.89 -28.66 -21.15
CA LYS A 207 -5.49 -27.59 -22.06
C LYS A 207 -5.44 -26.22 -21.41
N ALA A 208 -6.42 -25.90 -20.56
CA ALA A 208 -6.46 -24.64 -19.82
C ALA A 208 -5.30 -24.51 -18.83
N LEU A 209 -5.00 -25.60 -18.08
CA LEU A 209 -3.88 -25.63 -17.13
C LEU A 209 -2.53 -25.49 -17.84
N LEU A 210 -2.29 -26.20 -18.94
CA LEU A 210 -1.05 -26.08 -19.71
C LEU A 210 -0.90 -24.66 -20.27
N LYS A 211 -1.98 -24.07 -20.78
CA LYS A 211 -1.94 -22.67 -21.24
C LYS A 211 -1.57 -21.72 -20.11
N LYS A 212 -2.13 -21.91 -18.91
CA LYS A 212 -1.80 -21.09 -17.73
C LYS A 212 -0.34 -21.30 -17.31
N LEU A 213 0.12 -22.56 -17.24
CA LEU A 213 1.49 -22.91 -16.89
C LEU A 213 2.50 -22.22 -17.83
N HIS A 214 2.29 -22.33 -19.14
CA HIS A 214 3.21 -21.73 -20.14
C HIS A 214 3.07 -20.20 -20.28
N SER A 215 2.10 -19.59 -19.59
CA SER A 215 1.98 -18.13 -19.53
C SER A 215 2.66 -17.51 -18.30
N ILE A 216 3.25 -18.35 -17.41
CA ILE A 216 4.03 -17.86 -16.27
C ILE A 216 5.32 -17.23 -16.79
N ASN A 217 5.58 -16.00 -16.42
CA ASN A 217 6.79 -15.29 -16.75
C ASN A 217 7.73 -15.24 -15.55
N LEU A 218 9.02 -15.56 -15.76
CA LEU A 218 10.05 -15.43 -14.75
C LEU A 218 10.59 -14.01 -14.74
N ILE A 219 10.55 -13.37 -13.59
CA ILE A 219 11.18 -12.07 -13.36
C ILE A 219 12.24 -12.28 -12.29
N THR A 220 13.50 -12.00 -12.60
CA THR A 220 14.64 -12.33 -11.72
C THR A 220 15.21 -11.10 -11.03
N ALA A 221 15.89 -10.21 -11.71
CA ALA A 221 16.54 -9.06 -11.08
C ALA A 221 15.91 -7.74 -11.53
N PRO A 222 15.93 -6.70 -10.67
CA PRO A 222 15.61 -5.35 -11.13
C PRO A 222 16.63 -4.91 -12.19
N GLU A 223 16.16 -4.17 -13.21
CA GLU A 223 17.08 -3.52 -14.13
C GLU A 223 18.01 -2.57 -13.37
N PRO A 224 19.30 -2.50 -13.75
CA PRO A 224 20.21 -1.51 -13.18
C PRO A 224 19.62 -0.10 -13.35
N HIS A 225 19.50 0.62 -12.27
CA HIS A 225 19.00 1.98 -12.28
C HIS A 225 20.18 2.95 -12.26
N GLU A 226 20.21 3.89 -13.20
CA GLU A 226 21.12 5.01 -13.06
C GLU A 226 20.60 5.94 -11.95
N VAL A 227 21.45 6.20 -10.96
CA VAL A 227 21.13 7.16 -9.89
C VAL A 227 20.77 8.51 -10.53
N ASP A 228 19.50 8.90 -10.44
CA ASP A 228 19.07 10.21 -10.92
C ASP A 228 19.65 11.28 -9.98
N PRO A 229 20.43 12.25 -10.48
CA PRO A 229 20.91 13.37 -9.65
C PRO A 229 19.81 14.09 -8.89
N LYS A 230 18.57 14.04 -9.36
CA LYS A 230 17.40 14.58 -8.66
C LYS A 230 17.05 13.80 -7.38
N ASP A 231 17.56 12.58 -7.21
CA ASP A 231 17.36 11.85 -5.97
C ASP A 231 17.99 12.57 -4.78
N PHE A 232 19.06 13.31 -5.00
CA PHE A 232 19.69 14.15 -3.96
C PHE A 232 18.86 15.38 -3.58
N GLU A 233 17.97 15.84 -4.46
CA GLU A 233 17.05 16.95 -4.18
C GLU A 233 15.95 16.54 -3.17
N LEU A 234 15.78 15.22 -2.93
CA LEU A 234 14.84 14.70 -1.96
C LEU A 234 15.31 14.87 -0.51
N ILE A 235 16.60 15.11 -0.30
CA ILE A 235 17.16 15.32 1.04
C ILE A 235 16.67 16.66 1.60
N GLY A 236 15.84 16.57 2.65
CA GLY A 236 15.32 17.72 3.37
C GLY A 236 16.24 18.15 4.52
N LYS A 237 15.79 19.13 5.30
CA LYS A 237 16.52 19.63 6.49
C LYS A 237 16.57 18.62 7.64
N ASP A 238 15.62 17.68 7.66
CA ASP A 238 15.48 16.62 8.64
C ASP A 238 14.91 15.37 8.00
N LEU A 239 14.82 14.28 8.78
CA LEU A 239 14.34 12.99 8.32
C LEU A 239 12.88 13.05 7.87
N TYR A 240 12.03 13.81 8.59
CA TYR A 240 10.62 13.97 8.24
C TYR A 240 10.45 14.65 6.89
N GLU A 241 11.15 15.76 6.65
CA GLU A 241 11.08 16.47 5.36
C GLU A 241 11.61 15.60 4.21
N THR A 242 12.68 14.84 4.45
CA THR A 242 13.20 13.86 3.49
C THR A 242 12.15 12.79 3.14
N SER A 243 11.52 12.20 4.13
CA SER A 243 10.44 11.22 3.94
C SER A 243 9.27 11.80 3.16
N LEU A 244 8.85 13.02 3.51
CA LEU A 244 7.76 13.72 2.82
C LEU A 244 8.09 13.97 1.34
N ASN A 245 9.32 14.37 1.03
CA ASN A 245 9.77 14.60 -0.34
C ASN A 245 9.77 13.28 -1.15
N ILE A 246 10.29 12.19 -0.57
CA ILE A 246 10.27 10.86 -1.18
C ILE A 246 8.82 10.41 -1.44
N HIS A 247 7.94 10.57 -0.46
CA HIS A 247 6.53 10.20 -0.59
C HIS A 247 5.82 10.98 -1.71
N LYS A 248 6.03 12.29 -1.77
CA LYS A 248 5.49 13.13 -2.86
C LYS A 248 5.98 12.69 -4.23
N ARG A 249 7.26 12.35 -4.35
CA ARG A 249 7.82 11.84 -5.60
C ARG A 249 7.21 10.50 -5.99
N ASN A 250 7.11 9.56 -5.05
CA ASN A 250 6.51 8.24 -5.30
C ASN A 250 5.05 8.35 -5.78
N ILE A 251 4.28 9.27 -5.20
CA ILE A 251 2.91 9.56 -5.67
C ILE A 251 2.95 10.12 -7.11
N ALA A 252 3.80 11.11 -7.37
CA ALA A 252 3.91 11.70 -8.71
C ALA A 252 4.32 10.67 -9.77
N ASP A 253 5.27 9.78 -9.45
CA ASP A 253 5.70 8.69 -10.32
C ASP A 253 4.57 7.67 -10.55
N SER A 254 3.79 7.36 -9.52
CA SER A 254 2.62 6.47 -9.62
C SER A 254 1.53 7.07 -10.52
N ILE A 255 1.25 8.36 -10.38
CA ILE A 255 0.29 9.08 -11.23
C ILE A 255 0.78 9.09 -12.68
N LYS A 256 2.08 9.35 -12.91
CA LYS A 256 2.67 9.33 -14.25
C LYS A 256 2.52 7.97 -14.93
N LYS A 257 2.69 6.87 -14.19
CA LYS A 257 2.52 5.50 -14.71
C LYS A 257 1.11 5.21 -15.23
N LEU A 258 0.08 5.91 -14.76
CA LEU A 258 -1.30 5.76 -15.26
C LEU A 258 -1.42 6.13 -16.75
N SER A 259 -0.49 6.90 -17.30
CA SER A 259 -0.44 7.28 -18.72
C SER A 259 0.57 6.47 -19.55
N GLU A 260 1.27 5.52 -18.96
CA GLU A 260 2.26 4.66 -19.63
C GLU A 260 1.63 3.33 -20.03
N GLU A 261 2.14 2.71 -21.11
CA GLU A 261 1.76 1.35 -21.46
C GLU A 261 2.28 0.36 -20.42
N VAL A 262 1.47 -0.66 -20.13
CA VAL A 262 1.86 -1.71 -19.18
C VAL A 262 2.92 -2.62 -19.83
N ASP A 263 4.12 -2.62 -19.29
CA ASP A 263 5.16 -3.57 -19.63
C ASP A 263 5.13 -4.76 -18.67
N ILE A 264 4.59 -5.88 -19.13
CA ILE A 264 4.46 -7.13 -18.35
C ILE A 264 5.82 -7.79 -18.03
N ASN A 265 6.89 -7.40 -18.71
CA ASN A 265 8.23 -7.92 -18.49
C ASN A 265 9.05 -7.07 -17.51
N LYS A 266 8.53 -5.89 -17.15
CA LYS A 266 9.22 -5.01 -16.22
C LYS A 266 9.11 -5.55 -14.79
N PRO A 267 10.24 -5.75 -14.09
CA PRO A 267 10.21 -6.19 -12.71
C PRO A 267 9.40 -5.22 -11.84
N THR A 268 8.44 -5.77 -11.09
CA THR A 268 7.67 -5.02 -10.08
C THR A 268 8.13 -5.39 -8.68
N MET A 269 8.78 -6.55 -8.53
CA MET A 269 9.34 -7.00 -7.25
C MET A 269 10.70 -6.38 -6.98
N LEU A 270 11.00 -6.22 -5.71
CA LEU A 270 12.27 -5.73 -5.22
C LEU A 270 13.17 -6.93 -4.88
N ALA A 271 14.48 -6.83 -5.10
CA ALA A 271 15.42 -7.91 -4.79
C ALA A 271 15.50 -8.22 -3.28
N THR A 272 14.88 -7.41 -2.44
CA THR A 272 14.83 -7.55 -0.98
C THR A 272 13.51 -8.12 -0.47
N GLU A 273 12.57 -8.45 -1.34
CA GLU A 273 11.33 -9.18 -1.04
C GLU A 273 11.52 -10.67 -1.31
#